data_67063a604427c3cadcc32845f09c8915
#
_entry.id   67063a604427c3cadcc32845f09c8915
#
_cell.length_a   1.000
_cell.length_b   1.000
_cell.length_c   1.000
_cell.angle_alpha   90.00
_cell.angle_beta   90.00
_cell.angle_gamma   90.00
#
_symmetry.space_group_name_H-M   'P 1'
#
loop_
_entity.id
_entity.type
_entity.pdbx_description
1 polymer ?
#
loop_
_entity_poly.entity_id
_entity_poly.type
_entity_poly.pdbx_seq_one_letter_code
_entity_poly.pdbx_strand_id
1 'polypeptide(L)'
;MSGRRTASAPQPTATNFGDLLRQLRRRAGMTQSDLAAAVGYSVALICSLEKGDRLPDVTVVAERFAPALALQDDPALAAHLVAAAAGARGQHQPVTATVTRSITVAVEEVDALPPLPAPPTPLVGRGRDLDLICRRLVGHQGRLLTLIGPPGVGKTRLALEVAHQLAPLYTHGACFIDLSAVESVADVPTTLALALGLELGRSETLPQVIAHLRRKQMLVVLDNLEQLLPAAPLVSELLAACPGVRILATSRQRLRLRQEQRFAVAPLALDAAVALFVARIAASDPELQVLPAQQAVVVQICRELDCLPLAIELCAAHVSVYPPDALLMRLRDHRLDMLADGPSDLPVHHRTLANAIHRSYLLLTPRCQRLLRWLAPFAGGFDAEAVTAPGFTAADLRTLVEQNLVHPALWQGKRERYSLLVTIRAYADDRLRAAGEQTAARHAHAAYFLALAECNPTPDQPQLDRLARNLDNLRAALRHWIDAGAHEAVRLAAALKEFWYAHGHLREGRAWLAQALAADTVVDAARGYALLSTLICAGHAQTKTHEDFLRIRIRA
;
A
#
# COMPACT_ATOMS: atom_id res chain seq x y z
N MET A 1 -15.14 69.82 -8.64
CA MET A 1 -16.08 70.32 -9.71
C MET A 1 -16.13 69.28 -10.83
N SER A 2 -17.32 69.07 -11.29
CA SER A 2 -17.79 68.31 -12.44
C SER A 2 -18.15 66.84 -12.15
N GLY A 3 -19.40 66.70 -11.67
CA GLY A 3 -20.11 65.42 -11.62
C GLY A 3 -20.65 65.06 -13.03
N ARG A 4 -20.38 63.86 -13.46
CA ARG A 4 -21.11 63.24 -14.57
C ARG A 4 -22.35 62.57 -14.00
N ARG A 5 -23.54 63.18 -14.27
CA ARG A 5 -24.85 62.55 -14.13
C ARG A 5 -24.96 61.43 -15.17
N THR A 6 -25.07 60.19 -14.73
CA THR A 6 -25.54 59.08 -15.56
C THR A 6 -27.02 59.32 -15.86
N ALA A 7 -27.35 59.53 -17.10
CA ALA A 7 -28.73 59.63 -17.54
C ALA A 7 -29.42 58.29 -17.38
N SER A 8 -30.45 58.27 -16.56
CA SER A 8 -31.40 57.16 -16.43
C SER A 8 -32.12 56.99 -17.77
N ALA A 9 -32.05 55.81 -18.36
CA ALA A 9 -32.82 55.47 -19.56
C ALA A 9 -34.33 55.52 -19.26
N PRO A 10 -35.18 56.02 -20.17
CA PRO A 10 -36.62 56.12 -19.93
C PRO A 10 -37.25 54.75 -19.74
N GLN A 11 -38.07 54.62 -18.70
CA GLN A 11 -38.88 53.44 -18.44
C GLN A 11 -39.91 53.23 -19.59
N PRO A 12 -40.18 52.01 -20.02
CA PRO A 12 -41.13 51.74 -21.08
C PRO A 12 -42.57 52.04 -20.64
N THR A 13 -43.26 52.86 -21.41
CA THR A 13 -44.65 53.25 -21.18
C THR A 13 -45.67 52.33 -21.89
N ALA A 14 -45.28 51.07 -22.13
CA ALA A 14 -46.17 50.12 -22.81
C ALA A 14 -47.25 49.59 -21.85
N THR A 15 -48.51 49.72 -22.26
CA THR A 15 -49.71 49.41 -21.42
C THR A 15 -50.19 47.98 -21.57
N ASN A 16 -49.66 47.19 -22.54
CA ASN A 16 -50.06 45.81 -22.75
C ASN A 16 -48.84 44.89 -23.01
N PHE A 17 -49.02 43.58 -22.81
CA PHE A 17 -47.98 42.57 -22.99
C PHE A 17 -47.37 42.57 -24.39
N GLY A 18 -48.20 42.65 -25.44
CA GLY A 18 -47.74 42.57 -26.83
C GLY A 18 -46.83 43.73 -27.23
N ASP A 19 -47.17 44.95 -26.79
CA ASP A 19 -46.35 46.12 -27.05
C ASP A 19 -45.03 46.09 -26.27
N LEU A 20 -45.09 45.63 -25.04
CA LEU A 20 -43.88 45.44 -24.20
C LEU A 20 -42.97 44.39 -24.82
N LEU A 21 -43.50 43.25 -25.24
CA LEU A 21 -42.74 42.20 -25.93
C LEU A 21 -42.05 42.72 -27.20
N ARG A 22 -42.78 43.45 -28.04
CA ARG A 22 -42.23 44.06 -29.25
C ARG A 22 -41.13 45.07 -28.96
N GLN A 23 -41.31 45.89 -27.90
CA GLN A 23 -40.30 46.87 -27.49
C GLN A 23 -39.02 46.19 -27.00
N LEU A 24 -39.12 45.16 -26.14
CA LEU A 24 -37.99 44.42 -25.59
C LEU A 24 -37.24 43.63 -26.69
N ARG A 25 -37.97 42.99 -27.61
CA ARG A 25 -37.36 42.31 -28.76
C ARG A 25 -36.51 43.28 -29.61
N ARG A 26 -37.08 44.47 -29.91
CA ARG A 26 -36.35 45.52 -30.69
C ARG A 26 -35.12 46.02 -29.90
N ARG A 27 -35.24 46.17 -28.58
CA ARG A 27 -34.13 46.58 -27.71
C ARG A 27 -33.04 45.53 -27.74
N ALA A 28 -33.37 44.24 -27.80
CA ALA A 28 -32.43 43.14 -27.96
C ALA A 28 -31.88 42.98 -29.38
N GLY A 29 -32.26 43.84 -30.33
CA GLY A 29 -31.79 43.77 -31.72
C GLY A 29 -32.33 42.57 -32.51
N MET A 30 -33.39 41.92 -32.05
CA MET A 30 -33.91 40.67 -32.63
C MET A 30 -35.05 40.93 -33.63
N THR A 31 -35.10 40.16 -34.72
CA THR A 31 -36.28 40.01 -35.56
C THR A 31 -37.32 39.10 -34.89
N GLN A 32 -38.56 39.07 -35.42
CA GLN A 32 -39.57 38.11 -34.95
C GLN A 32 -39.13 36.66 -35.19
N SER A 33 -38.36 36.42 -36.26
CA SER A 33 -37.81 35.12 -36.58
C SER A 33 -36.74 34.69 -35.57
N ASP A 34 -35.85 35.61 -35.15
CA ASP A 34 -34.81 35.34 -34.18
C ASP A 34 -35.42 35.02 -32.80
N LEU A 35 -36.42 35.81 -32.38
CA LEU A 35 -37.10 35.52 -31.10
C LEU A 35 -37.87 34.19 -31.17
N ALA A 36 -38.52 33.89 -32.32
CA ALA A 36 -39.24 32.62 -32.50
C ALA A 36 -38.30 31.42 -32.36
N ALA A 37 -37.11 31.49 -33.00
CA ALA A 37 -36.08 30.47 -32.89
C ALA A 37 -35.56 30.34 -31.48
N ALA A 38 -35.30 31.45 -30.78
CA ALA A 38 -34.76 31.45 -29.42
C ALA A 38 -35.72 30.85 -28.36
N VAL A 39 -37.03 31.07 -28.53
CA VAL A 39 -38.04 30.54 -27.57
C VAL A 39 -38.70 29.23 -28.03
N GLY A 40 -38.34 28.72 -29.22
CA GLY A 40 -38.88 27.46 -29.75
C GLY A 40 -40.32 27.57 -30.23
N TYR A 41 -40.72 28.75 -30.78
CA TYR A 41 -42.05 29.01 -31.28
C TYR A 41 -42.05 29.34 -32.80
N SER A 42 -43.23 29.30 -33.42
CA SER A 42 -43.36 29.77 -34.80
C SER A 42 -43.39 31.31 -34.89
N VAL A 43 -42.92 31.87 -35.99
CA VAL A 43 -42.96 33.33 -36.26
C VAL A 43 -44.38 33.86 -36.21
N ALA A 44 -45.35 33.08 -36.70
CA ALA A 44 -46.76 33.40 -36.63
C ALA A 44 -47.29 33.57 -35.22
N LEU A 45 -46.80 32.71 -34.26
CA LEU A 45 -47.18 32.80 -32.86
C LEU A 45 -46.59 34.06 -32.20
N ILE A 46 -45.31 34.39 -32.46
CA ILE A 46 -44.70 35.62 -31.97
C ILE A 46 -45.46 36.86 -32.50
N CYS A 47 -45.82 36.86 -33.76
CA CYS A 47 -46.61 37.93 -34.35
C CYS A 47 -47.98 38.09 -33.67
N SER A 48 -48.70 36.99 -33.38
CA SER A 48 -49.98 37.00 -32.68
C SER A 48 -49.88 37.47 -31.22
N LEU A 49 -48.80 37.10 -30.54
CA LEU A 49 -48.50 37.58 -29.16
C LEU A 49 -48.22 39.09 -29.14
N GLU A 50 -47.45 39.59 -30.10
CA GLU A 50 -47.15 41.04 -30.24
C GLU A 50 -48.34 41.86 -30.62
N LYS A 51 -49.32 41.28 -31.35
CA LYS A 51 -50.61 41.96 -31.72
C LYS A 51 -51.66 41.88 -30.63
N GLY A 52 -51.47 41.01 -29.63
CA GLY A 52 -52.46 40.77 -28.59
C GLY A 52 -53.58 39.79 -28.97
N ASP A 53 -53.47 39.15 -30.16
CA ASP A 53 -54.45 38.19 -30.70
C ASP A 53 -54.43 36.86 -29.94
N ARG A 54 -53.33 36.61 -29.21
CA ARG A 54 -53.16 35.43 -28.33
C ARG A 54 -52.67 35.83 -26.95
N LEU A 55 -53.15 35.11 -25.94
CA LEU A 55 -52.74 35.32 -24.54
C LEU A 55 -51.43 34.60 -24.26
N PRO A 56 -50.46 35.28 -23.62
CA PRO A 56 -49.16 34.69 -23.28
C PRO A 56 -49.31 33.68 -22.16
N ASP A 57 -48.51 32.61 -22.17
CA ASP A 57 -48.34 31.75 -21.02
C ASP A 57 -47.31 32.34 -20.07
N VAL A 58 -47.71 32.60 -18.84
CA VAL A 58 -46.93 33.31 -17.83
C VAL A 58 -45.66 32.56 -17.49
N THR A 59 -45.73 31.23 -17.38
CA THR A 59 -44.56 30.36 -17.09
C THR A 59 -43.59 30.38 -18.25
N VAL A 60 -44.08 30.25 -19.46
CA VAL A 60 -43.23 30.29 -20.68
C VAL A 60 -42.58 31.66 -20.87
N VAL A 61 -43.30 32.74 -20.53
CA VAL A 61 -42.73 34.10 -20.59
C VAL A 61 -41.57 34.22 -19.59
N ALA A 62 -41.73 33.72 -18.40
CA ALA A 62 -40.67 33.74 -17.39
C ALA A 62 -39.45 32.85 -17.76
N GLU A 63 -39.72 31.64 -18.24
CA GLU A 63 -38.67 30.62 -18.46
C GLU A 63 -37.96 30.74 -19.81
N ARG A 64 -38.65 31.26 -20.85
CA ARG A 64 -38.08 31.28 -22.21
C ARG A 64 -37.95 32.69 -22.80
N PHE A 65 -38.93 33.57 -22.62
CA PHE A 65 -38.88 34.91 -23.23
C PHE A 65 -37.93 35.85 -22.47
N ALA A 66 -37.96 35.83 -21.14
CA ALA A 66 -37.08 36.69 -20.35
C ALA A 66 -35.58 36.38 -20.59
N PRO A 67 -35.11 35.10 -20.62
CA PRO A 67 -33.75 34.79 -21.02
C PRO A 67 -33.43 35.16 -22.48
N ALA A 68 -34.30 34.82 -23.41
CA ALA A 68 -34.10 35.12 -24.85
C ALA A 68 -33.95 36.61 -25.16
N LEU A 69 -34.58 37.45 -24.36
CA LEU A 69 -34.52 38.90 -24.43
C LEU A 69 -33.39 39.53 -23.61
N ALA A 70 -32.47 38.71 -23.09
CA ALA A 70 -31.31 39.11 -22.25
C ALA A 70 -31.72 39.98 -21.04
N LEU A 71 -32.85 39.63 -20.38
CA LEU A 71 -33.33 40.36 -19.20
C LEU A 71 -32.76 39.83 -17.89
N GLN A 72 -31.73 38.96 -17.93
CA GLN A 72 -31.06 38.40 -16.74
C GLN A 72 -30.39 39.48 -15.90
N ASP A 73 -29.93 40.56 -16.57
CA ASP A 73 -29.22 41.65 -15.89
C ASP A 73 -30.18 42.79 -15.45
N ASP A 74 -31.48 42.69 -15.78
CA ASP A 74 -32.51 43.66 -15.40
C ASP A 74 -33.74 42.96 -14.81
N PRO A 75 -33.65 42.52 -13.52
CA PRO A 75 -34.72 41.78 -12.85
C PRO A 75 -36.04 42.53 -12.75
N ALA A 76 -35.99 43.87 -12.67
CA ALA A 76 -37.19 44.69 -12.61
C ALA A 76 -37.98 44.66 -13.95
N LEU A 77 -37.25 44.65 -15.05
CA LEU A 77 -37.84 44.62 -16.39
C LEU A 77 -38.37 43.22 -16.74
N ALA A 78 -37.67 42.15 -16.28
CA ALA A 78 -38.13 40.77 -16.37
C ALA A 78 -39.44 40.58 -15.60
N ALA A 79 -39.51 41.05 -14.34
CA ALA A 79 -40.71 41.01 -13.52
C ALA A 79 -41.88 41.81 -14.15
N HIS A 80 -41.59 42.93 -14.77
CA HIS A 80 -42.60 43.74 -15.48
C HIS A 80 -43.18 42.99 -16.71
N LEU A 81 -42.35 42.29 -17.48
CA LEU A 81 -42.78 41.47 -18.61
C LEU A 81 -43.69 40.32 -18.16
N VAL A 82 -43.33 39.64 -17.06
CA VAL A 82 -44.13 38.54 -16.48
C VAL A 82 -45.45 39.06 -15.89
N ALA A 83 -45.42 40.22 -15.22
CA ALA A 83 -46.63 40.86 -14.68
C ALA A 83 -47.58 41.30 -15.80
N ALA A 84 -47.06 41.84 -16.91
CA ALA A 84 -47.87 42.20 -18.09
C ALA A 84 -48.50 40.96 -18.73
N ALA A 85 -47.82 39.80 -18.77
CA ALA A 85 -48.37 38.53 -19.23
C ALA A 85 -49.50 38.00 -18.31
N ALA A 86 -49.33 38.11 -17.00
CA ALA A 86 -50.35 37.74 -16.01
C ALA A 86 -51.57 38.64 -16.08
N GLY A 87 -51.36 39.95 -16.22
CA GLY A 87 -52.44 40.94 -16.40
C GLY A 87 -53.27 40.71 -17.68
N ALA A 88 -52.65 40.31 -18.79
CA ALA A 88 -53.33 39.96 -20.02
C ALA A 88 -54.30 38.77 -19.88
N ARG A 89 -54.06 37.86 -18.92
CA ARG A 89 -54.93 36.71 -18.59
C ARG A 89 -55.98 37.00 -17.52
N GLY A 90 -56.04 38.24 -16.99
CA GLY A 90 -56.97 38.59 -15.92
C GLY A 90 -56.64 37.98 -14.56
N GLN A 91 -55.45 37.49 -14.35
CA GLN A 91 -54.96 36.92 -13.09
C GLN A 91 -54.42 38.04 -12.18
N HIS A 92 -55.24 38.52 -11.26
CA HIS A 92 -54.88 39.59 -10.33
C HIS A 92 -54.36 39.02 -8.96
N GLN A 93 -53.62 37.95 -8.94
CA GLN A 93 -52.88 37.55 -7.75
C GLN A 93 -51.45 38.13 -7.83
N PRO A 94 -50.89 38.60 -6.69
CA PRO A 94 -49.51 39.01 -6.68
C PRO A 94 -48.65 37.77 -6.88
N VAL A 95 -48.16 37.59 -8.11
CA VAL A 95 -47.15 36.58 -8.39
C VAL A 95 -45.88 37.12 -7.78
N THR A 96 -45.54 36.63 -6.59
CA THR A 96 -44.18 36.79 -6.07
C THR A 96 -43.29 35.92 -6.96
N ALA A 97 -42.77 36.51 -7.99
CA ALA A 97 -41.73 35.90 -8.80
C ALA A 97 -40.48 35.87 -7.90
N THR A 98 -40.25 34.77 -7.21
CA THR A 98 -38.94 34.46 -6.67
C THR A 98 -38.03 34.28 -7.87
N VAL A 99 -37.30 35.33 -8.23
CA VAL A 99 -36.17 35.19 -9.13
C VAL A 99 -35.15 34.35 -8.37
N THR A 100 -35.30 33.06 -8.51
CA THR A 100 -34.21 32.14 -8.17
C THR A 100 -33.10 32.54 -9.11
N ARG A 101 -32.13 33.23 -8.59
CA ARG A 101 -30.85 33.43 -9.25
C ARG A 101 -30.28 32.03 -9.41
N SER A 102 -30.65 31.36 -10.49
CA SER A 102 -29.89 30.22 -10.94
C SER A 102 -28.52 30.80 -11.26
N ILE A 103 -27.65 30.82 -10.27
CA ILE A 103 -26.24 30.77 -10.55
C ILE A 103 -26.14 29.48 -11.34
N THR A 104 -26.18 29.55 -12.67
CA THR A 104 -25.53 28.57 -13.49
C THR A 104 -24.05 28.75 -13.14
N VAL A 105 -23.64 28.20 -11.99
CA VAL A 105 -22.32 27.64 -11.93
C VAL A 105 -22.33 26.78 -13.18
N ALA A 106 -21.56 27.16 -14.21
CA ALA A 106 -21.16 26.20 -15.19
C ALA A 106 -20.64 25.05 -14.30
N VAL A 107 -21.48 24.06 -14.07
CA VAL A 107 -21.01 22.74 -13.75
C VAL A 107 -20.22 22.48 -15.01
N GLU A 108 -18.91 22.80 -15.00
CA GLU A 108 -17.97 22.14 -15.87
C GLU A 108 -18.45 20.71 -15.79
N GLU A 109 -18.90 20.14 -16.92
CA GLU A 109 -19.21 18.72 -16.97
C GLU A 109 -18.07 18.10 -16.21
N VAL A 110 -18.36 17.62 -15.00
CA VAL A 110 -17.36 16.92 -14.20
C VAL A 110 -17.14 15.73 -15.07
N ASP A 111 -16.05 15.78 -15.90
CA ASP A 111 -15.61 14.64 -16.67
C ASP A 111 -15.68 13.48 -15.68
N ALA A 112 -16.69 12.63 -15.84
CA ALA A 112 -17.02 11.64 -14.83
C ALA A 112 -15.82 10.70 -14.76
N LEU A 113 -15.00 10.87 -13.72
CA LEU A 113 -13.85 10.01 -13.49
C LEU A 113 -14.34 8.56 -13.46
N PRO A 114 -13.56 7.62 -13.99
CA PRO A 114 -13.83 6.21 -13.82
C PRO A 114 -14.05 5.91 -12.33
N PRO A 115 -15.05 5.10 -11.98
CA PRO A 115 -15.30 4.76 -10.57
C PRO A 115 -14.06 4.10 -9.96
N LEU A 116 -13.78 4.42 -8.71
CA LEU A 116 -12.72 3.76 -7.95
C LEU A 116 -13.01 2.25 -7.91
N PRO A 117 -11.99 1.37 -8.08
CA PRO A 117 -12.16 -0.06 -7.95
C PRO A 117 -12.80 -0.41 -6.60
N ALA A 118 -13.91 -1.17 -6.64
CA ALA A 118 -14.57 -1.59 -5.42
C ALA A 118 -13.71 -2.59 -4.65
N PRO A 119 -13.49 -2.40 -3.34
CA PRO A 119 -12.77 -3.38 -2.54
C PRO A 119 -13.56 -4.68 -2.44
N PRO A 120 -13.00 -5.84 -2.77
CA PRO A 120 -13.74 -7.11 -2.79
C PRO A 120 -14.17 -7.58 -1.39
N THR A 121 -13.53 -7.07 -0.33
CA THR A 121 -13.72 -7.53 1.05
C THR A 121 -13.48 -6.40 2.05
N PRO A 122 -14.03 -6.47 3.27
CA PRO A 122 -13.76 -5.47 4.32
C PRO A 122 -12.27 -5.40 4.68
N LEU A 123 -11.80 -4.20 5.02
CA LEU A 123 -10.45 -3.97 5.53
C LEU A 123 -10.35 -4.41 7.00
N VAL A 124 -9.44 -5.33 7.32
CA VAL A 124 -9.29 -5.87 8.69
C VAL A 124 -8.04 -5.31 9.34
N GLY A 125 -8.17 -4.84 10.58
CA GLY A 125 -7.04 -4.49 11.46
C GLY A 125 -6.24 -3.23 11.07
N ARG A 126 -6.75 -2.39 10.14
CA ARG A 126 -6.03 -1.21 9.60
C ARG A 126 -6.67 0.14 9.94
N GLY A 127 -7.63 0.18 10.85
CA GLY A 127 -8.34 1.44 11.18
C GLY A 127 -7.41 2.57 11.59
N ARG A 128 -6.43 2.28 12.46
CA ARG A 128 -5.44 3.29 12.90
C ARG A 128 -4.55 3.78 11.75
N ASP A 129 -4.10 2.87 10.88
CA ASP A 129 -3.28 3.22 9.72
C ASP A 129 -4.08 4.12 8.77
N LEU A 130 -5.33 3.74 8.49
CA LEU A 130 -6.27 4.48 7.65
C LEU A 130 -6.48 5.91 8.16
N ASP A 131 -6.80 6.06 9.45
CA ASP A 131 -6.99 7.37 10.10
C ASP A 131 -5.74 8.25 10.03
N LEU A 132 -4.55 7.67 10.24
CA LEU A 132 -3.28 8.40 10.18
C LEU A 132 -2.97 8.87 8.77
N ILE A 133 -3.19 8.03 7.76
CA ILE A 133 -2.95 8.34 6.35
C ILE A 133 -3.93 9.43 5.91
N CYS A 134 -5.22 9.31 6.22
CA CYS A 134 -6.24 10.28 5.87
C CYS A 134 -5.92 11.66 6.49
N ARG A 135 -5.56 11.71 7.78
CA ARG A 135 -5.15 12.95 8.45
C ARG A 135 -3.92 13.62 7.79
N ARG A 136 -2.93 12.84 7.36
CA ARG A 136 -1.75 13.37 6.66
C ARG A 136 -2.09 13.93 5.28
N LEU A 137 -2.98 13.28 4.55
CA LEU A 137 -3.40 13.72 3.22
C LEU A 137 -4.34 14.94 3.26
N VAL A 138 -5.19 15.06 4.28
CA VAL A 138 -6.07 16.24 4.44
C VAL A 138 -5.30 17.43 5.01
N GLY A 139 -4.30 17.22 5.85
CA GLY A 139 -3.48 18.27 6.47
C GLY A 139 -2.67 19.09 5.44
N HIS A 140 -2.27 20.31 5.84
CA HIS A 140 -1.50 21.23 4.98
C HIS A 140 -0.03 20.83 4.76
N GLN A 141 0.45 19.78 5.41
CA GLN A 141 1.89 19.48 5.51
C GLN A 141 2.47 18.62 4.39
N GLY A 142 1.68 18.04 3.51
CA GLY A 142 2.24 17.21 2.44
C GLY A 142 1.24 16.88 1.35
N ARG A 143 1.68 17.03 0.09
CA ARG A 143 0.87 16.68 -1.09
C ARG A 143 1.28 15.36 -1.73
N LEU A 144 2.35 14.73 -1.23
CA LEU A 144 2.82 13.41 -1.67
C LEU A 144 3.03 12.51 -0.46
N LEU A 145 2.26 11.44 -0.39
CA LEU A 145 2.42 10.39 0.61
C LEU A 145 2.69 9.06 -0.08
N THR A 146 3.78 8.39 0.28
CA THR A 146 4.14 7.08 -0.26
C THR A 146 3.92 6.01 0.79
N LEU A 147 3.05 5.02 0.51
CA LEU A 147 2.90 3.80 1.30
C LEU A 147 4.02 2.84 0.94
N ILE A 148 4.88 2.54 1.90
CA ILE A 148 6.06 1.69 1.71
C ILE A 148 5.91 0.41 2.54
N GLY A 149 6.26 -0.74 1.99
CA GLY A 149 6.24 -2.00 2.74
C GLY A 149 6.50 -3.22 1.85
N PRO A 150 6.65 -4.42 2.47
CA PRO A 150 6.94 -5.64 1.76
C PRO A 150 5.82 -6.04 0.78
N PRO A 151 6.11 -6.95 -0.18
CA PRO A 151 5.07 -7.53 -1.02
C PRO A 151 4.02 -8.27 -0.18
N GLY A 152 2.75 -8.21 -0.60
CA GLY A 152 1.65 -8.88 0.10
C GLY A 152 1.18 -8.23 1.40
N VAL A 153 1.74 -7.09 1.83
CA VAL A 153 1.35 -6.39 3.08
C VAL A 153 0.03 -5.61 2.97
N GLY A 154 -0.51 -5.43 1.77
CA GLY A 154 -1.79 -4.77 1.54
C GLY A 154 -1.71 -3.27 1.25
N LYS A 155 -0.62 -2.75 0.68
CA LYS A 155 -0.46 -1.33 0.30
C LYS A 155 -1.56 -0.84 -0.64
N THR A 156 -1.79 -1.54 -1.74
CA THR A 156 -2.84 -1.26 -2.73
C THR A 156 -4.23 -1.24 -2.09
N ARG A 157 -4.52 -2.25 -1.26
CA ARG A 157 -5.79 -2.36 -0.56
C ARG A 157 -6.04 -1.18 0.39
N LEU A 158 -5.01 -0.77 1.13
CA LEU A 158 -5.06 0.38 2.03
C LEU A 158 -5.19 1.69 1.25
N ALA A 159 -4.48 1.84 0.12
CA ALA A 159 -4.57 3.02 -0.75
C ALA A 159 -5.97 3.19 -1.36
N LEU A 160 -6.61 2.10 -1.79
CA LEU A 160 -7.99 2.10 -2.28
C LEU A 160 -8.98 2.53 -1.19
N GLU A 161 -8.83 2.02 0.03
CA GLU A 161 -9.71 2.40 1.15
C GLU A 161 -9.56 3.89 1.51
N VAL A 162 -8.31 4.39 1.53
CA VAL A 162 -8.03 5.83 1.69
C VAL A 162 -8.68 6.64 0.58
N ALA A 163 -8.60 6.17 -0.67
CA ALA A 163 -9.21 6.86 -1.80
C ALA A 163 -10.74 6.94 -1.66
N HIS A 164 -11.40 5.83 -1.30
CA HIS A 164 -12.85 5.80 -1.05
C HIS A 164 -13.25 6.74 0.07
N GLN A 165 -12.51 6.76 1.18
CA GLN A 165 -12.81 7.61 2.33
C GLN A 165 -12.59 9.10 2.04
N LEU A 166 -11.58 9.43 1.24
CA LEU A 166 -11.20 10.82 0.96
C LEU A 166 -11.85 11.39 -0.30
N ALA A 167 -12.31 10.58 -1.25
CA ALA A 167 -12.92 11.06 -2.49
C ALA A 167 -14.03 12.10 -2.26
N PRO A 168 -14.96 11.95 -1.29
CA PRO A 168 -16.00 12.94 -1.03
C PRO A 168 -15.48 14.28 -0.52
N LEU A 169 -14.25 14.36 -0.02
CA LEU A 169 -13.63 15.57 0.52
C LEU A 169 -12.97 16.43 -0.57
N TYR A 170 -12.77 15.87 -1.76
CA TYR A 170 -12.18 16.58 -2.88
C TYR A 170 -13.28 16.94 -3.90
N THR A 171 -13.29 18.20 -4.34
CA THR A 171 -14.29 18.71 -5.30
C THR A 171 -14.36 17.87 -6.59
N HIS A 172 -13.21 17.33 -7.01
CA HIS A 172 -13.11 16.50 -8.23
C HIS A 172 -12.81 15.03 -7.89
N GLY A 173 -13.13 14.58 -6.67
CA GLY A 173 -13.03 13.19 -6.26
C GLY A 173 -11.61 12.63 -6.17
N ALA A 174 -11.51 11.32 -6.44
CA ALA A 174 -10.25 10.60 -6.45
C ALA A 174 -10.13 9.73 -7.71
N CYS A 175 -8.90 9.59 -8.23
CA CYS A 175 -8.58 8.75 -9.38
C CYS A 175 -7.57 7.68 -8.94
N PHE A 176 -7.80 6.41 -9.32
CA PHE A 176 -6.89 5.30 -9.08
C PHE A 176 -6.20 4.88 -10.38
N ILE A 177 -4.89 4.78 -10.36
CA ILE A 177 -4.05 4.50 -11.52
C ILE A 177 -3.13 3.32 -11.19
N ASP A 178 -3.41 2.17 -11.77
CA ASP A 178 -2.56 0.99 -11.66
C ASP A 178 -1.44 1.06 -12.70
N LEU A 179 -0.21 1.15 -12.21
CA LEU A 179 1.00 1.19 -13.04
C LEU A 179 1.63 -0.21 -13.19
N SER A 180 0.99 -1.28 -12.71
CA SER A 180 1.57 -2.63 -12.70
C SER A 180 1.88 -3.20 -14.08
N ALA A 181 1.14 -2.78 -15.10
CA ALA A 181 1.30 -3.20 -16.50
C ALA A 181 2.20 -2.26 -17.33
N VAL A 182 2.64 -1.14 -16.75
CA VAL A 182 3.44 -0.14 -17.46
C VAL A 182 4.92 -0.53 -17.39
N GLU A 183 5.54 -0.77 -18.53
CA GLU A 183 6.94 -1.19 -18.62
C GLU A 183 7.91 -0.02 -18.86
N SER A 184 7.44 1.06 -19.50
CA SER A 184 8.25 2.23 -19.84
C SER A 184 7.80 3.50 -19.11
N VAL A 185 8.76 4.29 -18.67
CA VAL A 185 8.50 5.63 -18.10
C VAL A 185 7.78 6.54 -19.10
N ALA A 186 8.06 6.37 -20.40
CA ALA A 186 7.43 7.14 -21.46
C ALA A 186 5.90 6.90 -21.55
N ASP A 187 5.41 5.75 -21.09
CA ASP A 187 3.99 5.40 -21.15
C ASP A 187 3.19 5.89 -19.91
N VAL A 188 3.89 6.36 -18.87
CA VAL A 188 3.23 6.86 -17.65
C VAL A 188 2.28 8.01 -17.94
N PRO A 189 2.64 9.06 -18.72
CA PRO A 189 1.70 10.14 -19.05
C PRO A 189 0.46 9.65 -19.79
N THR A 190 0.60 8.67 -20.67
CA THR A 190 -0.51 8.06 -21.42
C THR A 190 -1.45 7.31 -20.48
N THR A 191 -0.91 6.52 -19.56
CA THR A 191 -1.71 5.82 -18.55
C THR A 191 -2.44 6.78 -17.62
N LEU A 192 -1.80 7.88 -17.22
CA LEU A 192 -2.42 8.96 -16.46
C LEU A 192 -3.60 9.60 -17.24
N ALA A 193 -3.38 9.92 -18.51
CA ALA A 193 -4.41 10.54 -19.37
C ALA A 193 -5.64 9.62 -19.50
N LEU A 194 -5.43 8.34 -19.80
CA LEU A 194 -6.50 7.36 -19.93
C LEU A 194 -7.29 7.17 -18.63
N ALA A 195 -6.60 7.09 -17.48
CA ALA A 195 -7.24 6.96 -16.18
C ALA A 195 -8.02 8.22 -15.76
N LEU A 196 -7.67 9.38 -16.31
CA LEU A 196 -8.38 10.65 -16.12
C LEU A 196 -9.51 10.87 -17.14
N GLY A 197 -9.74 9.92 -18.06
CA GLY A 197 -10.76 10.03 -19.09
C GLY A 197 -10.39 10.99 -20.23
N LEU A 198 -9.12 11.33 -20.40
CA LEU A 198 -8.67 12.24 -21.45
C LEU A 198 -8.53 11.51 -22.79
N GLU A 199 -9.02 12.13 -23.85
CA GLU A 199 -8.75 11.68 -25.20
C GLU A 199 -7.31 11.98 -25.61
N LEU A 200 -6.60 10.97 -26.13
CA LEU A 200 -5.22 11.11 -26.57
C LEU A 200 -5.18 11.87 -27.90
N GLY A 201 -4.69 13.10 -27.86
CA GLY A 201 -4.50 13.94 -29.05
C GLY A 201 -3.15 13.71 -29.74
N ARG A 202 -2.86 14.51 -30.79
CA ARG A 202 -1.56 14.52 -31.50
C ARG A 202 -0.45 15.28 -30.78
N SER A 203 -0.77 15.97 -29.67
CA SER A 203 0.18 16.73 -28.84
C SER A 203 0.77 15.86 -27.72
N GLU A 204 1.86 16.35 -27.12
CA GLU A 204 2.51 15.68 -25.98
C GLU A 204 1.51 15.45 -24.83
N THR A 205 1.45 14.23 -24.32
CA THR A 205 0.42 13.79 -23.37
C THR A 205 0.61 14.41 -21.97
N LEU A 206 1.85 14.57 -21.51
CA LEU A 206 2.10 15.12 -20.17
C LEU A 206 1.61 16.56 -19.99
N PRO A 207 1.86 17.52 -20.94
CA PRO A 207 1.28 18.85 -20.88
C PRO A 207 -0.25 18.85 -20.85
N GLN A 208 -0.92 17.92 -21.55
CA GLN A 208 -2.39 17.78 -21.52
C GLN A 208 -2.87 17.34 -20.13
N VAL A 209 -2.23 16.33 -19.52
CA VAL A 209 -2.52 15.88 -18.15
C VAL A 209 -2.35 17.02 -17.15
N ILE A 210 -1.25 17.79 -17.26
CA ILE A 210 -0.99 18.95 -16.40
C ILE A 210 -2.07 20.02 -16.59
N ALA A 211 -2.42 20.37 -17.82
CA ALA A 211 -3.45 21.37 -18.12
C ALA A 211 -4.81 20.98 -17.52
N HIS A 212 -5.19 19.70 -17.63
CA HIS A 212 -6.42 19.16 -17.06
C HIS A 212 -6.40 19.21 -15.51
N LEU A 213 -5.30 18.77 -14.88
CA LEU A 213 -5.19 18.69 -13.42
C LEU A 213 -4.96 20.03 -12.74
N ARG A 214 -4.48 21.06 -13.47
CA ARG A 214 -4.05 22.34 -12.90
C ARG A 214 -5.13 23.06 -12.10
N ARG A 215 -6.39 22.92 -12.51
CA ARG A 215 -7.56 23.53 -11.86
C ARG A 215 -8.34 22.56 -10.99
N LYS A 216 -7.94 21.30 -10.94
CA LYS A 216 -8.65 20.25 -10.19
C LYS A 216 -8.17 20.20 -8.74
N GLN A 217 -9.11 19.90 -7.84
CA GLN A 217 -8.85 19.55 -6.45
C GLN A 217 -9.22 18.07 -6.30
N MET A 218 -8.22 17.20 -6.31
CA MET A 218 -8.46 15.76 -6.32
C MET A 218 -7.32 14.97 -5.69
N LEU A 219 -7.62 13.74 -5.30
CA LEU A 219 -6.64 12.75 -4.89
C LEU A 219 -6.30 11.84 -6.08
N VAL A 220 -5.00 11.75 -6.41
CA VAL A 220 -4.49 10.81 -7.40
C VAL A 220 -3.77 9.68 -6.67
N VAL A 221 -4.21 8.45 -6.86
CA VAL A 221 -3.55 7.25 -6.34
C VAL A 221 -2.72 6.63 -7.44
N LEU A 222 -1.39 6.53 -7.22
CA LEU A 222 -0.45 5.87 -8.13
C LEU A 222 -0.02 4.54 -7.50
N ASP A 223 -0.54 3.44 -8.01
CA ASP A 223 -0.23 2.12 -7.48
C ASP A 223 0.92 1.44 -8.24
N ASN A 224 1.75 0.69 -7.53
CA ASN A 224 2.90 -0.08 -8.04
C ASN A 224 4.02 0.78 -8.69
N LEU A 225 4.35 1.94 -8.11
CA LEU A 225 5.34 2.88 -8.67
C LEU A 225 6.80 2.35 -8.60
N GLU A 226 7.07 1.28 -7.85
CA GLU A 226 8.41 0.69 -7.69
C GLU A 226 9.09 0.25 -9.00
N GLN A 227 8.33 -0.06 -10.03
CA GLN A 227 8.84 -0.47 -11.33
C GLN A 227 9.28 0.73 -12.17
N LEU A 228 8.72 1.91 -11.89
CA LEU A 228 8.85 3.14 -12.64
C LEU A 228 9.51 4.25 -11.81
N LEU A 229 10.46 3.91 -10.95
CA LEU A 229 11.17 4.91 -10.13
C LEU A 229 11.81 6.05 -10.94
N PRO A 230 12.35 5.81 -12.16
CA PRO A 230 12.80 6.91 -12.99
C PRO A 230 11.68 7.89 -13.41
N ALA A 231 10.39 7.53 -13.22
CA ALA A 231 9.26 8.44 -13.42
C ALA A 231 8.99 9.35 -12.20
N ALA A 232 9.71 9.20 -11.08
CA ALA A 232 9.54 10.08 -9.92
C ALA A 232 9.64 11.59 -10.24
N PRO A 233 10.50 12.07 -11.16
CA PRO A 233 10.49 13.46 -11.60
C PRO A 233 9.15 13.93 -12.15
N LEU A 234 8.39 13.08 -12.89
CA LEU A 234 7.05 13.41 -13.39
C LEU A 234 6.06 13.68 -12.24
N VAL A 235 6.15 12.91 -11.15
CA VAL A 235 5.34 13.15 -9.94
C VAL A 235 5.66 14.53 -9.34
N SER A 236 6.93 14.91 -9.32
CA SER A 236 7.34 16.23 -8.83
C SER A 236 6.84 17.37 -9.73
N GLU A 237 6.88 17.19 -11.04
CA GLU A 237 6.38 18.13 -12.04
C GLU A 237 4.87 18.33 -11.93
N LEU A 238 4.09 17.24 -11.83
CA LEU A 238 2.66 17.27 -11.58
C LEU A 238 2.31 18.06 -10.32
N LEU A 239 3.01 17.79 -9.23
CA LEU A 239 2.78 18.49 -7.96
C LEU A 239 3.18 19.97 -8.02
N ALA A 240 4.20 20.33 -8.79
CA ALA A 240 4.60 21.73 -8.98
C ALA A 240 3.57 22.50 -9.81
N ALA A 241 3.05 21.89 -10.88
CA ALA A 241 2.11 22.52 -11.80
C ALA A 241 0.65 22.52 -11.32
N CYS A 242 0.26 21.58 -10.44
CA CYS A 242 -1.12 21.34 -10.03
C CYS A 242 -1.28 21.51 -8.51
N PRO A 243 -1.51 22.72 -7.99
CA PRO A 243 -1.52 23.03 -6.55
C PRO A 243 -2.67 22.33 -5.79
N GLY A 244 -3.79 22.03 -6.44
CA GLY A 244 -4.97 21.37 -5.86
C GLY A 244 -4.86 19.84 -5.82
N VAL A 245 -3.85 19.24 -6.46
CA VAL A 245 -3.68 17.80 -6.53
C VAL A 245 -2.89 17.29 -5.34
N ARG A 246 -3.33 16.17 -4.77
CA ARG A 246 -2.60 15.36 -3.79
C ARG A 246 -2.34 13.98 -4.38
N ILE A 247 -1.19 13.42 -4.06
CA ILE A 247 -0.78 12.12 -4.59
C ILE A 247 -0.56 11.15 -3.43
N LEU A 248 -1.21 10.00 -3.52
CA LEU A 248 -0.95 8.82 -2.69
C LEU A 248 -0.29 7.77 -3.57
N ALA A 249 0.97 7.49 -3.33
CA ALA A 249 1.71 6.48 -4.08
C ALA A 249 1.84 5.19 -3.26
N THR A 250 1.80 4.04 -3.90
CA THR A 250 2.26 2.79 -3.31
C THR A 250 3.57 2.38 -3.95
N SER A 251 4.51 1.94 -3.14
CA SER A 251 5.81 1.48 -3.61
C SER A 251 6.46 0.54 -2.59
N ARG A 252 7.39 -0.30 -3.05
CA ARG A 252 8.24 -1.10 -2.16
C ARG A 252 9.40 -0.30 -1.61
N GLN A 253 9.77 0.79 -2.28
CA GLN A 253 10.85 1.68 -1.88
C GLN A 253 10.45 3.16 -2.00
N ARG A 254 11.25 4.02 -1.37
CA ARG A 254 11.06 5.47 -1.42
C ARG A 254 11.29 6.03 -2.84
N LEU A 255 10.52 7.05 -3.20
CA LEU A 255 10.66 7.76 -4.48
C LEU A 255 11.86 8.74 -4.49
N ARG A 256 12.43 9.04 -3.33
CA ARG A 256 13.55 9.98 -3.14
C ARG A 256 13.25 11.43 -3.58
N LEU A 257 11.99 11.85 -3.49
CA LEU A 257 11.56 13.21 -3.75
C LEU A 257 11.60 14.07 -2.48
N ARG A 258 11.96 15.35 -2.59
CA ARG A 258 12.09 16.27 -1.43
C ARG A 258 10.79 16.43 -0.66
N GLN A 259 9.66 16.45 -1.33
CA GLN A 259 8.33 16.61 -0.74
C GLN A 259 7.65 15.28 -0.39
N GLU A 260 8.35 14.15 -0.53
CA GLU A 260 7.83 12.84 -0.20
C GLU A 260 7.69 12.65 1.30
N GLN A 261 6.46 12.45 1.77
CA GLN A 261 6.18 11.86 3.06
C GLN A 261 6.05 10.36 2.91
N ARG A 262 6.46 9.61 3.93
CA ARG A 262 6.45 8.15 3.90
C ARG A 262 5.58 7.61 5.02
N PHE A 263 4.84 6.56 4.69
CA PHE A 263 4.13 5.74 5.66
C PHE A 263 4.55 4.29 5.49
N ALA A 264 5.21 3.75 6.50
CA ALA A 264 5.61 2.34 6.51
C ALA A 264 4.41 1.47 6.89
N VAL A 265 3.95 0.65 5.93
CA VAL A 265 2.89 -0.34 6.15
C VAL A 265 3.54 -1.62 6.69
N ALA A 266 3.38 -1.86 7.99
CA ALA A 266 3.87 -3.07 8.64
C ALA A 266 2.92 -4.28 8.38
N PRO A 267 3.35 -5.52 8.59
CA PRO A 267 2.45 -6.67 8.71
C PRO A 267 1.32 -6.41 9.72
N LEU A 268 0.24 -7.18 9.66
CA LEU A 268 -0.87 -7.04 10.62
C LEU A 268 -0.39 -7.36 12.05
N ALA A 269 -1.01 -6.73 13.03
CA ALA A 269 -0.92 -7.21 14.39
C ALA A 269 -1.50 -8.63 14.47
N LEU A 270 -1.00 -9.45 15.39
CA LEU A 270 -1.34 -10.87 15.43
C LEU A 270 -2.84 -11.13 15.61
N ASP A 271 -3.51 -10.34 16.43
CA ASP A 271 -4.95 -10.37 16.64
C ASP A 271 -5.73 -10.08 15.35
N ALA A 272 -5.30 -9.07 14.61
CA ALA A 272 -5.89 -8.71 13.32
C ALA A 272 -5.61 -9.78 12.24
N ALA A 273 -4.43 -10.39 12.26
CA ALA A 273 -4.06 -11.49 11.37
C ALA A 273 -4.95 -12.72 11.60
N VAL A 274 -5.19 -13.08 12.86
CA VAL A 274 -6.10 -14.16 13.26
C VAL A 274 -7.54 -13.82 12.84
N ALA A 275 -7.99 -12.58 13.09
CA ALA A 275 -9.32 -12.15 12.67
C ALA A 275 -9.50 -12.21 11.15
N LEU A 276 -8.48 -11.82 10.37
CA LEU A 276 -8.50 -11.95 8.91
C LEU A 276 -8.59 -13.41 8.47
N PHE A 277 -7.79 -14.30 9.07
CA PHE A 277 -7.82 -15.74 8.76
C PHE A 277 -9.21 -16.33 8.98
N VAL A 278 -9.81 -16.07 10.16
CA VAL A 278 -11.16 -16.53 10.50
C VAL A 278 -12.21 -15.95 9.56
N ALA A 279 -12.13 -14.65 9.26
CA ALA A 279 -13.06 -14.01 8.33
C ALA A 279 -12.99 -14.60 6.91
N ARG A 280 -11.78 -15.02 6.44
CA ARG A 280 -11.62 -15.66 5.14
C ARG A 280 -12.21 -17.08 5.10
N ILE A 281 -12.02 -17.85 6.17
CA ILE A 281 -12.66 -19.18 6.30
C ILE A 281 -14.18 -19.03 6.25
N ALA A 282 -14.76 -18.17 7.07
CA ALA A 282 -16.20 -17.95 7.11
C ALA A 282 -16.78 -17.44 5.79
N ALA A 283 -16.01 -16.70 5.00
CA ALA A 283 -16.40 -16.23 3.67
C ALA A 283 -16.35 -17.35 2.62
N SER A 284 -15.41 -18.30 2.76
CA SER A 284 -15.27 -19.44 1.84
C SER A 284 -16.27 -20.55 2.12
N ASP A 285 -16.53 -20.82 3.38
CA ASP A 285 -17.48 -21.82 3.84
C ASP A 285 -18.08 -21.39 5.20
N PRO A 286 -19.35 -20.93 5.21
CA PRO A 286 -20.03 -20.48 6.43
C PRO A 286 -20.21 -21.58 7.49
N GLU A 287 -20.14 -22.85 7.12
CA GLU A 287 -20.27 -23.98 8.05
C GLU A 287 -18.94 -24.30 8.75
N LEU A 288 -17.82 -23.89 8.16
CA LEU A 288 -16.49 -24.06 8.74
C LEU A 288 -16.25 -23.00 9.83
N GLN A 289 -16.20 -23.45 11.07
CA GLN A 289 -15.84 -22.62 12.22
C GLN A 289 -14.52 -23.08 12.83
N VAL A 290 -13.67 -22.13 13.14
CA VAL A 290 -12.45 -22.38 13.91
C VAL A 290 -12.85 -22.70 15.35
N LEU A 291 -12.68 -23.95 15.78
CA LEU A 291 -12.98 -24.37 17.14
C LEU A 291 -12.03 -23.68 18.14
N PRO A 292 -12.48 -23.44 19.40
CA PRO A 292 -11.60 -22.87 20.44
C PRO A 292 -10.29 -23.64 20.64
N ALA A 293 -10.31 -24.97 20.51
CA ALA A 293 -9.11 -25.81 20.58
C ALA A 293 -8.10 -25.55 19.46
N GLN A 294 -8.55 -25.06 18.29
CA GLN A 294 -7.71 -24.77 17.10
C GLN A 294 -7.14 -23.34 17.12
N GLN A 295 -7.59 -22.49 18.02
CA GLN A 295 -7.18 -21.09 18.05
C GLN A 295 -5.65 -20.93 18.22
N ALA A 296 -5.02 -21.75 19.04
CA ALA A 296 -3.57 -21.74 19.22
C ALA A 296 -2.82 -22.12 17.93
N VAL A 297 -3.37 -23.04 17.14
CA VAL A 297 -2.83 -23.46 15.86
C VAL A 297 -2.97 -22.34 14.82
N VAL A 298 -4.11 -21.68 14.75
CA VAL A 298 -4.33 -20.51 13.86
C VAL A 298 -3.36 -19.38 14.19
N VAL A 299 -3.10 -19.12 15.47
CA VAL A 299 -2.06 -18.16 15.91
C VAL A 299 -0.70 -18.54 15.37
N GLN A 300 -0.33 -19.83 15.40
CA GLN A 300 0.94 -20.31 14.85
C GLN A 300 0.98 -20.19 13.32
N ILE A 301 -0.10 -20.53 12.61
CA ILE A 301 -0.22 -20.32 11.16
C ILE A 301 0.03 -18.85 10.82
N CYS A 302 -0.65 -17.91 11.48
CA CYS A 302 -0.47 -16.48 11.22
C CYS A 302 0.99 -16.02 11.44
N ARG A 303 1.67 -16.56 12.45
CA ARG A 303 3.10 -16.27 12.69
C ARG A 303 4.00 -16.84 11.59
N GLU A 304 3.75 -18.08 11.15
CA GLU A 304 4.49 -18.70 10.04
C GLU A 304 4.28 -17.95 8.70
N LEU A 305 3.16 -17.21 8.57
CA LEU A 305 2.84 -16.38 7.42
C LEU A 305 3.28 -14.91 7.60
N ASP A 306 4.11 -14.60 8.60
CA ASP A 306 4.59 -13.25 8.94
C ASP A 306 3.45 -12.24 9.17
N CYS A 307 2.24 -12.69 9.48
CA CYS A 307 1.02 -11.86 9.54
C CYS A 307 0.77 -11.02 8.27
N LEU A 308 1.23 -11.50 7.10
CA LEU A 308 1.01 -10.87 5.81
C LEU A 308 -0.41 -11.16 5.29
N PRO A 309 -1.23 -10.12 5.01
CA PRO A 309 -2.60 -10.33 4.53
C PRO A 309 -2.72 -11.28 3.35
N LEU A 310 -1.92 -11.08 2.28
CA LEU A 310 -1.96 -11.94 1.10
C LEU A 310 -1.64 -13.40 1.43
N ALA A 311 -0.62 -13.64 2.26
CA ALA A 311 -0.27 -15.01 2.67
C ALA A 311 -1.39 -15.67 3.49
N ILE A 312 -2.04 -14.89 4.36
CA ILE A 312 -3.17 -15.35 5.18
C ILE A 312 -4.37 -15.71 4.29
N GLU A 313 -4.72 -14.86 3.33
CA GLU A 313 -5.84 -15.10 2.40
C GLU A 313 -5.60 -16.34 1.53
N LEU A 314 -4.40 -16.50 0.98
CA LEU A 314 -4.02 -17.67 0.20
C LEU A 314 -4.06 -18.96 1.06
N CYS A 315 -3.53 -18.91 2.27
CA CYS A 315 -3.52 -20.05 3.18
C CYS A 315 -4.94 -20.42 3.65
N ALA A 316 -5.77 -19.45 3.99
CA ALA A 316 -7.14 -19.69 4.44
C ALA A 316 -8.01 -20.41 3.39
N ALA A 317 -7.75 -20.22 2.10
CA ALA A 317 -8.43 -20.90 1.02
C ALA A 317 -8.26 -22.45 1.06
N HIS A 318 -7.18 -22.93 1.69
CA HIS A 318 -6.92 -24.37 1.81
C HIS A 318 -7.57 -25.03 3.04
N VAL A 319 -8.24 -24.28 3.91
CA VAL A 319 -8.84 -24.85 5.14
C VAL A 319 -10.00 -25.79 4.84
N SER A 320 -10.69 -25.60 3.70
CA SER A 320 -11.72 -26.53 3.23
C SER A 320 -11.18 -27.95 2.91
N VAL A 321 -9.88 -28.04 2.57
CA VAL A 321 -9.22 -29.31 2.21
C VAL A 321 -8.40 -29.87 3.38
N TYR A 322 -7.77 -28.99 4.16
CA TYR A 322 -6.86 -29.36 5.25
C TYR A 322 -7.29 -28.70 6.56
N PRO A 323 -7.54 -29.48 7.63
CA PRO A 323 -7.77 -28.89 8.95
C PRO A 323 -6.55 -28.08 9.41
N PRO A 324 -6.71 -27.08 10.31
CA PRO A 324 -5.63 -26.16 10.71
C PRO A 324 -4.32 -26.84 11.15
N ASP A 325 -4.40 -27.96 11.85
CA ASP A 325 -3.20 -28.72 12.30
C ASP A 325 -2.40 -29.27 11.12
N ALA A 326 -3.07 -29.91 10.16
CA ALA A 326 -2.45 -30.43 8.94
C ALA A 326 -1.91 -29.29 8.06
N LEU A 327 -2.62 -28.15 8.02
CA LEU A 327 -2.20 -26.96 7.29
C LEU A 327 -0.90 -26.39 7.89
N LEU A 328 -0.79 -26.30 9.20
CA LEU A 328 0.42 -25.86 9.88
C LEU A 328 1.64 -26.76 9.58
N MET A 329 1.45 -28.07 9.58
CA MET A 329 2.52 -29.02 9.20
C MET A 329 2.98 -28.80 7.77
N ARG A 330 2.04 -28.72 6.82
CA ARG A 330 2.35 -28.45 5.40
C ARG A 330 3.03 -27.11 5.16
N LEU A 331 2.63 -26.07 5.87
CA LEU A 331 3.29 -24.77 5.80
C LEU A 331 4.76 -24.82 6.25
N ARG A 332 5.10 -25.70 7.18
CA ARG A 332 6.48 -25.90 7.63
C ARG A 332 7.33 -26.66 6.62
N ASP A 333 6.74 -27.63 5.93
CA ASP A 333 7.43 -28.51 4.98
C ASP A 333 7.44 -27.94 3.56
N HIS A 334 6.28 -27.40 3.08
CA HIS A 334 6.03 -27.00 1.69
C HIS A 334 5.37 -25.62 1.60
N ARG A 335 5.96 -24.61 2.22
CA ARG A 335 5.35 -23.27 2.39
C ARG A 335 4.93 -22.60 1.09
N LEU A 336 5.80 -22.58 0.09
CA LEU A 336 5.52 -21.84 -1.15
C LEU A 336 4.48 -22.55 -2.01
N ASP A 337 4.44 -23.87 -2.01
CA ASP A 337 3.43 -24.66 -2.74
C ASP A 337 2.04 -24.38 -2.19
N MET A 338 1.92 -24.25 -0.87
CA MET A 338 0.66 -23.90 -0.19
C MET A 338 0.20 -22.45 -0.46
N LEU A 339 1.05 -21.60 -0.99
CA LEU A 339 0.76 -20.19 -1.30
C LEU A 339 0.80 -19.94 -2.82
N ALA A 340 0.68 -21.00 -3.62
CA ALA A 340 0.78 -20.94 -5.08
C ALA A 340 -0.57 -20.74 -5.78
N ASP A 341 -1.68 -21.21 -5.19
CA ASP A 341 -3.00 -21.24 -5.84
C ASP A 341 -3.91 -20.14 -5.27
N GLY A 342 -3.78 -18.94 -5.78
CA GLY A 342 -4.65 -17.81 -5.43
C GLY A 342 -5.90 -17.73 -6.32
N PRO A 343 -6.94 -16.97 -5.87
CA PRO A 343 -8.16 -16.74 -6.64
C PRO A 343 -7.88 -16.23 -8.05
N SER A 344 -8.67 -16.71 -9.03
CA SER A 344 -8.47 -16.41 -10.46
C SER A 344 -8.80 -14.97 -10.85
N ASP A 345 -9.57 -14.27 -10.02
CA ASP A 345 -9.94 -12.85 -10.16
C ASP A 345 -8.82 -11.88 -9.73
N LEU A 346 -7.79 -12.38 -9.03
CA LEU A 346 -6.62 -11.57 -8.72
C LEU A 346 -5.72 -11.38 -9.96
N PRO A 347 -5.06 -10.21 -10.09
CA PRO A 347 -4.00 -10.01 -11.07
C PRO A 347 -2.95 -11.12 -10.97
N VAL A 348 -2.42 -11.60 -12.11
CA VAL A 348 -1.48 -12.74 -12.18
C VAL A 348 -0.32 -12.61 -11.18
N HIS A 349 0.15 -11.38 -10.94
CA HIS A 349 1.23 -11.09 -10.00
C HIS A 349 0.84 -11.13 -8.52
N HIS A 350 -0.45 -11.19 -8.20
CA HIS A 350 -0.97 -11.35 -6.83
C HIS A 350 -1.58 -12.74 -6.60
N ARG A 351 -1.67 -13.59 -7.63
CA ARG A 351 -2.23 -14.94 -7.48
C ARG A 351 -1.39 -15.82 -6.57
N THR A 352 -0.10 -15.56 -6.46
CA THR A 352 0.78 -16.27 -5.54
C THR A 352 1.68 -15.30 -4.78
N LEU A 353 1.98 -15.62 -3.53
CA LEU A 353 2.94 -14.85 -2.76
C LEU A 353 4.35 -14.93 -3.40
N ALA A 354 4.69 -16.08 -3.95
CA ALA A 354 5.95 -16.29 -4.68
C ALA A 354 6.10 -15.31 -5.86
N ASN A 355 5.04 -15.09 -6.66
CA ASN A 355 5.05 -14.13 -7.76
C ASN A 355 5.22 -12.70 -7.27
N ALA A 356 4.54 -12.34 -6.17
CA ALA A 356 4.68 -11.02 -5.58
C ALA A 356 6.11 -10.75 -5.09
N ILE A 357 6.78 -11.74 -4.50
CA ILE A 357 8.19 -11.65 -4.08
C ILE A 357 9.11 -11.68 -5.31
N HIS A 358 8.82 -12.53 -6.29
CA HIS A 358 9.62 -12.70 -7.52
C HIS A 358 9.79 -11.39 -8.29
N ARG A 359 8.74 -10.59 -8.42
CA ARG A 359 8.85 -9.26 -9.05
C ARG A 359 9.84 -8.35 -8.32
N SER A 360 9.89 -8.40 -6.97
CA SER A 360 10.90 -7.65 -6.20
C SER A 360 12.30 -8.16 -6.47
N TYR A 361 12.45 -9.50 -6.58
CA TYR A 361 13.71 -10.15 -6.85
C TYR A 361 14.26 -9.77 -8.25
N LEU A 362 13.40 -9.68 -9.27
CA LEU A 362 13.80 -9.29 -10.62
C LEU A 362 14.29 -7.83 -10.73
N LEU A 363 13.82 -6.95 -9.83
CA LEU A 363 14.28 -5.56 -9.77
C LEU A 363 15.67 -5.38 -9.13
N LEU A 364 16.20 -6.45 -8.53
CA LEU A 364 17.53 -6.45 -7.92
C LEU A 364 18.63 -6.63 -8.97
N THR A 365 19.79 -6.02 -8.73
CA THR A 365 21.01 -6.36 -9.47
C THR A 365 21.39 -7.83 -9.25
N PRO A 366 22.09 -8.50 -10.19
CA PRO A 366 22.52 -9.90 -10.02
C PRO A 366 23.29 -10.14 -8.71
N ARG A 367 24.07 -9.15 -8.26
CA ARG A 367 24.81 -9.20 -7.00
C ARG A 367 23.88 -9.20 -5.79
N CYS A 368 22.86 -8.32 -5.77
CA CYS A 368 21.85 -8.26 -4.70
C CYS A 368 20.93 -9.49 -4.71
N GLN A 369 20.60 -10.04 -5.90
CA GLN A 369 19.88 -11.31 -6.02
C GLN A 369 20.66 -12.45 -5.35
N ARG A 370 21.97 -12.54 -5.62
CA ARG A 370 22.85 -13.52 -4.98
C ARG A 370 22.91 -13.31 -3.46
N LEU A 371 23.05 -12.07 -2.99
CA LEU A 371 23.01 -11.78 -1.54
C LEU A 371 21.71 -12.26 -0.91
N LEU A 372 20.54 -11.96 -1.52
CA LEU A 372 19.26 -12.41 -0.97
C LEU A 372 19.19 -13.94 -0.85
N ARG A 373 19.66 -14.68 -1.85
CA ARG A 373 19.75 -16.15 -1.81
C ARG A 373 20.65 -16.61 -0.66
N TRP A 374 21.80 -15.97 -0.50
CA TRP A 374 22.81 -16.31 0.53
C TRP A 374 22.36 -15.97 1.96
N LEU A 375 21.32 -15.14 2.11
CA LEU A 375 20.70 -14.86 3.41
C LEU A 375 19.65 -15.90 3.81
N ALA A 376 19.26 -16.82 2.95
CA ALA A 376 18.25 -17.85 3.24
C ALA A 376 18.60 -18.76 4.44
N PRO A 377 19.86 -19.19 4.66
CA PRO A 377 20.23 -19.98 5.83
C PRO A 377 20.07 -19.30 7.19
N PHE A 378 19.99 -17.94 7.22
CA PHE A 378 19.91 -17.20 8.47
C PHE A 378 18.52 -17.31 9.11
N ALA A 379 18.38 -18.20 10.09
CA ALA A 379 17.09 -18.52 10.70
C ALA A 379 16.58 -17.46 11.69
N GLY A 380 17.48 -16.80 12.43
CA GLY A 380 17.15 -15.89 13.54
C GLY A 380 17.56 -14.42 13.29
N GLY A 381 17.74 -14.02 12.03
CA GLY A 381 18.30 -12.71 11.68
C GLY A 381 19.83 -12.68 11.73
N PHE A 382 20.45 -11.56 11.39
CA PHE A 382 21.89 -11.44 11.23
C PHE A 382 22.38 -10.01 11.48
N ASP A 383 23.66 -9.86 11.80
CA ASP A 383 24.35 -8.59 11.91
C ASP A 383 24.96 -8.21 10.55
N ALA A 384 25.26 -6.93 10.31
CA ALA A 384 25.84 -6.48 9.05
C ALA A 384 27.18 -7.18 8.72
N GLU A 385 27.97 -7.56 9.74
CA GLU A 385 29.22 -8.28 9.62
C GLU A 385 29.05 -9.65 8.95
N ALA A 386 27.94 -10.35 9.22
CA ALA A 386 27.65 -11.65 8.60
C ALA A 386 27.45 -11.58 7.08
N VAL A 387 27.12 -10.40 6.55
CA VAL A 387 26.97 -10.13 5.11
C VAL A 387 28.33 -9.89 4.46
N THR A 388 29.25 -9.25 5.16
CA THR A 388 30.58 -8.91 4.61
C THR A 388 31.50 -10.10 4.54
N ALA A 389 31.35 -11.09 5.41
CA ALA A 389 32.18 -12.31 5.45
C ALA A 389 32.20 -13.08 4.11
N PRO A 390 31.06 -13.30 3.39
CA PRO A 390 31.06 -13.94 2.07
C PRO A 390 31.38 -12.97 0.91
N GLY A 391 31.87 -11.75 1.19
CA GLY A 391 32.32 -10.80 0.16
C GLY A 391 31.25 -9.85 -0.37
N PHE A 392 30.08 -9.74 0.26
CA PHE A 392 29.08 -8.71 -0.05
C PHE A 392 29.40 -7.40 0.69
N THR A 393 28.75 -6.30 0.28
CA THR A 393 29.01 -4.99 0.85
C THR A 393 27.81 -4.46 1.66
N ALA A 394 28.04 -3.49 2.54
CA ALA A 394 26.97 -2.78 3.23
C ALA A 394 26.00 -2.05 2.25
N ALA A 395 26.47 -1.69 1.04
CA ALA A 395 25.64 -1.11 0.01
C ALA A 395 24.65 -2.15 -0.57
N ASP A 396 25.10 -3.40 -0.77
CA ASP A 396 24.23 -4.49 -1.23
C ASP A 396 23.11 -4.74 -0.20
N LEU A 397 23.46 -4.80 1.09
CA LEU A 397 22.49 -4.96 2.18
C LEU A 397 21.51 -3.77 2.24
N ARG A 398 22.01 -2.55 2.09
CA ARG A 398 21.16 -1.35 2.06
C ARG A 398 20.14 -1.42 0.93
N THR A 399 20.54 -1.91 -0.24
CA THR A 399 19.61 -2.10 -1.37
C THR A 399 18.49 -3.07 -1.00
N LEU A 400 18.78 -4.21 -0.35
CA LEU A 400 17.76 -5.15 0.09
C LEU A 400 16.81 -4.53 1.14
N VAL A 401 17.34 -3.70 2.04
CA VAL A 401 16.52 -2.98 3.04
C VAL A 401 15.64 -1.93 2.33
N GLU A 402 16.17 -1.19 1.38
CA GLU A 402 15.41 -0.19 0.62
C GLU A 402 14.28 -0.84 -0.20
N GLN A 403 14.45 -2.08 -0.66
CA GLN A 403 13.44 -2.88 -1.36
C GLN A 403 12.44 -3.58 -0.42
N ASN A 404 12.54 -3.40 0.89
CA ASN A 404 11.73 -4.08 1.90
C ASN A 404 11.78 -5.62 1.81
N LEU A 405 12.91 -6.18 1.36
CA LEU A 405 13.19 -7.62 1.37
C LEU A 405 13.95 -8.06 2.62
N VAL A 406 14.68 -7.12 3.22
CA VAL A 406 15.35 -7.27 4.50
C VAL A 406 14.87 -6.16 5.43
N HIS A 407 14.56 -6.50 6.68
CA HIS A 407 14.05 -5.55 7.66
C HIS A 407 15.10 -5.30 8.74
N PRO A 408 15.40 -4.02 9.08
CA PRO A 408 16.18 -3.72 10.27
C PRO A 408 15.35 -4.04 11.51
N ALA A 409 15.90 -4.86 12.39
CA ALA A 409 15.31 -5.20 13.68
C ALA A 409 15.93 -4.34 14.78
N LEU A 410 15.11 -3.91 15.74
CA LEU A 410 15.58 -3.22 16.93
C LEU A 410 16.04 -4.26 17.97
N TRP A 411 17.27 -4.09 18.45
CA TRP A 411 17.74 -4.82 19.61
C TRP A 411 18.17 -3.83 20.70
N GLN A 412 17.61 -3.94 21.90
CA GLN A 412 17.89 -3.02 23.02
C GLN A 412 17.79 -1.54 22.62
N GLY A 413 16.82 -1.19 21.76
CA GLY A 413 16.61 0.18 21.27
C GLY A 413 17.54 0.64 20.13
N LYS A 414 18.51 -0.19 19.70
CA LYS A 414 19.41 0.11 18.57
C LYS A 414 19.07 -0.73 17.34
N ARG A 415 19.28 -0.16 16.14
CA ARG A 415 19.13 -0.86 14.84
C ARG A 415 20.44 -1.55 14.47
N GLU A 416 20.76 -2.63 15.15
CA GLU A 416 22.03 -3.34 14.94
C GLU A 416 21.85 -4.67 14.19
N ARG A 417 20.60 -5.08 13.94
CA ARG A 417 20.29 -6.40 13.41
C ARG A 417 19.33 -6.31 12.22
N TYR A 418 19.40 -7.32 11.37
CA TYR A 418 18.56 -7.46 10.17
C TYR A 418 17.87 -8.83 10.20
N SER A 419 16.70 -8.90 9.58
CA SER A 419 15.94 -10.16 9.44
C SER A 419 15.21 -10.20 8.10
N LEU A 420 14.95 -11.41 7.62
CA LEU A 420 14.02 -11.67 6.54
C LEU A 420 12.68 -12.11 7.13
N LEU A 421 11.59 -11.73 6.48
CA LEU A 421 10.32 -12.39 6.71
C LEU A 421 10.44 -13.88 6.38
N VAL A 422 9.73 -14.73 7.10
CA VAL A 422 9.81 -16.20 6.93
C VAL A 422 9.42 -16.59 5.50
N THR A 423 8.43 -15.89 4.93
CA THR A 423 7.96 -16.06 3.55
C THR A 423 9.02 -15.65 2.51
N ILE A 424 9.73 -14.54 2.74
CA ILE A 424 10.83 -14.09 1.86
C ILE A 424 12.01 -15.05 1.96
N ARG A 425 12.31 -15.54 3.16
CA ARG A 425 13.38 -16.51 3.39
C ARG A 425 13.12 -17.83 2.66
N ALA A 426 11.87 -18.33 2.71
CA ALA A 426 11.47 -19.53 1.97
C ALA A 426 11.66 -19.35 0.46
N TYR A 427 11.22 -18.21 -0.09
CA TYR A 427 11.46 -17.86 -1.49
C TYR A 427 12.96 -17.80 -1.84
N ALA A 428 13.77 -17.17 -0.98
CA ALA A 428 15.22 -17.08 -1.16
C ALA A 428 15.89 -18.46 -1.15
N ASP A 429 15.45 -19.39 -0.29
CA ASP A 429 15.95 -20.77 -0.22
C ASP A 429 15.60 -21.56 -1.50
N ASP A 430 14.39 -21.38 -2.07
CA ASP A 430 14.04 -21.98 -3.37
C ASP A 430 14.91 -21.45 -4.50
N ARG A 431 15.16 -20.13 -4.53
CA ARG A 431 16.08 -19.55 -5.54
C ARG A 431 17.52 -19.99 -5.32
N LEU A 432 17.94 -20.19 -4.06
CA LEU A 432 19.26 -20.72 -3.71
C LEU A 432 19.43 -22.16 -4.23
N ARG A 433 18.39 -23.01 -4.03
CA ARG A 433 18.37 -24.39 -4.58
C ARG A 433 18.42 -24.40 -6.11
N ALA A 434 17.59 -23.58 -6.74
CA ALA A 434 17.53 -23.47 -8.21
C ALA A 434 18.85 -22.97 -8.82
N ALA A 435 19.60 -22.15 -8.08
CA ALA A 435 20.93 -21.68 -8.51
C ALA A 435 22.07 -22.69 -8.24
N GLY A 436 21.81 -23.80 -7.55
CA GLY A 436 22.84 -24.78 -7.16
C GLY A 436 23.83 -24.26 -6.10
N GLU A 437 23.53 -23.14 -5.45
CA GLU A 437 24.42 -22.46 -4.48
C GLU A 437 24.21 -22.93 -3.03
N GLN A 438 23.29 -23.88 -2.76
CA GLN A 438 22.81 -24.23 -1.43
C GLN A 438 23.92 -24.71 -0.48
N THR A 439 24.77 -25.63 -0.96
CA THR A 439 25.88 -26.19 -0.15
C THR A 439 26.87 -25.08 0.23
N ALA A 440 27.27 -24.25 -0.76
CA ALA A 440 28.22 -23.16 -0.52
C ALA A 440 27.69 -22.12 0.47
N ALA A 441 26.41 -21.72 0.33
CA ALA A 441 25.81 -20.73 1.22
C ALA A 441 25.64 -21.26 2.65
N ARG A 442 25.18 -22.52 2.83
CA ARG A 442 25.06 -23.15 4.15
C ARG A 442 26.40 -23.37 4.82
N HIS A 443 27.43 -23.76 4.04
CA HIS A 443 28.78 -23.90 4.54
C HIS A 443 29.35 -22.55 5.01
N ALA A 444 29.24 -21.50 4.21
CA ALA A 444 29.71 -20.17 4.59
C ALA A 444 28.97 -19.62 5.84
N HIS A 445 27.66 -19.84 5.94
CA HIS A 445 26.87 -19.52 7.13
C HIS A 445 27.39 -20.27 8.36
N ALA A 446 27.56 -21.58 8.27
CA ALA A 446 28.00 -22.41 9.39
C ALA A 446 29.45 -22.07 9.80
N ALA A 447 30.35 -21.82 8.85
CA ALA A 447 31.72 -21.39 9.12
C ALA A 447 31.80 -20.03 9.83
N TYR A 448 30.92 -19.07 9.43
CA TYR A 448 30.82 -17.77 10.12
C TYR A 448 30.42 -17.94 11.60
N PHE A 449 29.44 -18.80 11.89
CA PHE A 449 28.99 -19.02 13.26
C PHE A 449 29.94 -19.87 14.09
N LEU A 450 30.71 -20.77 13.49
CA LEU A 450 31.83 -21.44 14.12
C LEU A 450 32.91 -20.43 14.56
N ALA A 451 33.36 -19.58 13.63
CA ALA A 451 34.34 -18.53 13.94
C ALA A 451 33.83 -17.57 15.04
N LEU A 452 32.52 -17.22 15.01
CA LEU A 452 31.90 -16.41 16.05
C LEU A 452 31.90 -17.07 17.42
N ALA A 453 31.72 -18.38 17.49
CA ALA A 453 31.75 -19.13 18.76
C ALA A 453 33.16 -19.30 19.31
N GLU A 454 34.15 -19.49 18.39
CA GLU A 454 35.55 -19.70 18.76
C GLU A 454 36.36 -18.41 19.03
N CYS A 455 35.79 -17.21 18.69
CA CYS A 455 36.55 -15.95 18.81
C CYS A 455 36.98 -15.62 20.26
N ASN A 456 36.29 -16.16 21.26
CA ASN A 456 36.65 -16.00 22.66
C ASN A 456 36.40 -17.32 23.43
N PRO A 457 37.45 -18.07 23.82
CA PRO A 457 37.31 -19.33 24.55
C PRO A 457 36.70 -19.19 25.95
N THR A 458 36.79 -17.99 26.54
CA THR A 458 36.19 -17.64 27.85
C THR A 458 35.26 -16.42 27.62
N PRO A 459 34.05 -16.65 27.08
CA PRO A 459 33.19 -15.55 26.66
C PRO A 459 32.77 -14.68 27.84
N ASP A 460 32.93 -13.38 27.67
CA ASP A 460 32.37 -12.35 28.53
C ASP A 460 30.87 -12.16 28.29
N GLN A 461 30.18 -11.34 29.12
CA GLN A 461 28.76 -11.14 29.01
C GLN A 461 28.32 -10.60 27.62
N PRO A 462 29.02 -9.61 27.00
CA PRO A 462 28.72 -9.17 25.64
C PRO A 462 28.77 -10.29 24.58
N GLN A 463 29.75 -11.19 24.67
CA GLN A 463 29.86 -12.35 23.78
C GLN A 463 28.74 -13.38 24.03
N LEU A 464 28.42 -13.66 25.29
CA LEU A 464 27.30 -14.53 25.66
C LEU A 464 25.97 -13.98 25.12
N ASP A 465 25.72 -12.68 25.22
CA ASP A 465 24.56 -12.02 24.69
C ASP A 465 24.55 -12.07 23.15
N ARG A 466 25.71 -11.98 22.48
CA ARG A 466 25.85 -12.14 21.03
C ARG A 466 25.53 -13.56 20.59
N LEU A 467 25.96 -14.57 21.32
CA LEU A 467 25.60 -15.97 21.04
C LEU A 467 24.11 -16.22 21.27
N ALA A 468 23.53 -15.69 22.35
CA ALA A 468 22.10 -15.80 22.64
C ALA A 468 21.24 -15.25 21.52
N ARG A 469 21.59 -14.06 20.98
CA ARG A 469 20.91 -13.46 19.84
C ARG A 469 20.96 -14.30 18.57
N ASN A 470 21.98 -15.14 18.44
CA ASN A 470 22.24 -15.95 17.25
C ASN A 470 21.90 -17.44 17.48
N LEU A 471 21.17 -17.79 18.53
CA LEU A 471 20.91 -19.18 18.89
C LEU A 471 20.30 -20.01 17.75
N ASP A 472 19.34 -19.47 17.02
CA ASP A 472 18.72 -20.20 15.90
C ASP A 472 19.70 -20.41 14.73
N ASN A 473 20.60 -19.46 14.49
CA ASN A 473 21.67 -19.62 13.51
C ASN A 473 22.73 -20.64 13.97
N LEU A 474 23.07 -20.64 15.26
CA LEU A 474 23.99 -21.64 15.83
C LEU A 474 23.41 -23.05 15.74
N ARG A 475 22.10 -23.21 16.00
CA ARG A 475 21.37 -24.47 15.79
C ARG A 475 21.40 -24.92 14.33
N ALA A 476 21.21 -23.99 13.39
CA ALA A 476 21.28 -24.28 11.97
C ALA A 476 22.70 -24.67 11.53
N ALA A 477 23.73 -24.00 12.06
CA ALA A 477 25.13 -24.33 11.81
C ALA A 477 25.52 -25.72 12.38
N LEU A 478 25.12 -26.03 13.62
CA LEU A 478 25.33 -27.37 14.22
C LEU A 478 24.69 -28.46 13.35
N ARG A 479 23.44 -28.30 12.97
CA ARG A 479 22.74 -29.27 12.13
C ARG A 479 23.45 -29.47 10.80
N HIS A 480 23.88 -28.39 10.13
CA HIS A 480 24.62 -28.48 8.88
C HIS A 480 25.91 -29.30 9.01
N TRP A 481 26.72 -29.03 10.03
CA TRP A 481 27.98 -29.76 10.26
C TRP A 481 27.75 -31.22 10.69
N ILE A 482 26.71 -31.51 11.49
CA ILE A 482 26.34 -32.87 11.89
C ILE A 482 25.89 -33.67 10.66
N ASP A 483 25.01 -33.10 9.81
CA ASP A 483 24.50 -33.74 8.60
C ASP A 483 25.62 -34.02 7.57
N ALA A 484 26.65 -33.17 7.57
CA ALA A 484 27.86 -33.37 6.76
C ALA A 484 28.87 -34.37 7.34
N GLY A 485 28.69 -34.85 8.57
CA GLY A 485 29.66 -35.67 9.29
C GLY A 485 30.98 -34.95 9.53
N ALA A 486 30.95 -33.62 9.64
CA ALA A 486 32.15 -32.79 9.69
C ALA A 486 32.62 -32.52 11.11
N HIS A 487 33.94 -32.52 11.29
CA HIS A 487 34.60 -32.25 12.57
C HIS A 487 34.25 -30.89 13.19
N GLU A 488 33.88 -29.92 12.34
CA GLU A 488 33.39 -28.60 12.73
C GLU A 488 32.14 -28.67 13.65
N ALA A 489 31.35 -29.75 13.58
CA ALA A 489 30.24 -29.96 14.48
C ALA A 489 30.72 -30.09 15.95
N VAL A 490 31.76 -30.87 16.16
CA VAL A 490 32.39 -31.09 17.50
C VAL A 490 32.99 -29.80 18.02
N ARG A 491 33.70 -29.06 17.15
CA ARG A 491 34.30 -27.76 17.48
C ARG A 491 33.26 -26.75 17.90
N LEU A 492 32.18 -26.58 17.10
CA LEU A 492 31.10 -25.64 17.41
C LEU A 492 30.38 -26.02 18.71
N ALA A 493 30.04 -27.30 18.86
CA ALA A 493 29.39 -27.79 20.07
C ALA A 493 30.22 -27.57 21.33
N ALA A 494 31.53 -27.82 21.25
CA ALA A 494 32.47 -27.58 22.36
C ALA A 494 32.63 -26.08 22.68
N ALA A 495 32.73 -25.21 21.64
CA ALA A 495 32.87 -23.77 21.85
C ALA A 495 31.64 -23.13 22.52
N LEU A 496 30.46 -23.72 22.37
CA LEU A 496 29.21 -23.23 22.97
C LEU A 496 28.99 -23.68 24.44
N LYS A 497 29.91 -24.42 25.05
CA LYS A 497 29.76 -24.96 26.38
C LYS A 497 29.40 -23.90 27.43
N GLU A 498 30.18 -22.82 27.51
CA GLU A 498 29.97 -21.75 28.49
C GLU A 498 28.66 -21.01 28.25
N PHE A 499 28.26 -20.86 26.98
CA PHE A 499 26.97 -20.29 26.60
C PHE A 499 25.80 -21.13 27.14
N TRP A 500 25.80 -22.45 26.89
CA TRP A 500 24.74 -23.32 27.39
C TRP A 500 24.65 -23.35 28.91
N TYR A 501 25.78 -23.22 29.57
CA TYR A 501 25.83 -23.13 31.02
C TYR A 501 25.21 -21.80 31.50
N ALA A 502 25.69 -20.68 31.01
CA ALA A 502 25.28 -19.35 31.44
C ALA A 502 23.78 -19.07 31.22
N HIS A 503 23.19 -19.62 30.14
CA HIS A 503 21.78 -19.41 29.77
C HIS A 503 20.85 -20.57 30.14
N GLY A 504 21.32 -21.60 30.85
CA GLY A 504 20.48 -22.71 31.31
C GLY A 504 20.06 -23.70 30.21
N HIS A 505 20.72 -23.68 29.04
CA HIS A 505 20.43 -24.59 27.92
C HIS A 505 21.18 -25.94 28.02
N LEU A 506 21.48 -26.43 29.23
CA LEU A 506 22.32 -27.61 29.45
C LEU A 506 21.78 -28.88 28.77
N ARG A 507 20.46 -29.11 28.79
CA ARG A 507 19.85 -30.28 28.14
C ARG A 507 20.05 -30.25 26.65
N GLU A 508 19.85 -29.11 26.05
CA GLU A 508 20.02 -28.87 24.60
C GLU A 508 21.50 -29.03 24.22
N GLY A 509 22.41 -28.38 24.95
CA GLY A 509 23.86 -28.48 24.74
C GLY A 509 24.37 -29.92 24.81
N ARG A 510 23.89 -30.71 25.77
CA ARG A 510 24.22 -32.15 25.87
C ARG A 510 23.72 -32.93 24.65
N ALA A 511 22.51 -32.64 24.16
CA ALA A 511 21.96 -33.32 22.99
C ALA A 511 22.79 -33.01 21.72
N TRP A 512 23.20 -31.75 21.52
CA TRP A 512 24.06 -31.35 20.40
C TRP A 512 25.46 -31.96 20.49
N LEU A 513 26.08 -31.96 21.67
CA LEU A 513 27.39 -32.60 21.90
C LEU A 513 27.34 -34.11 21.59
N ALA A 514 26.28 -34.80 22.04
CA ALA A 514 26.12 -36.24 21.78
C ALA A 514 25.97 -36.51 20.27
N GLN A 515 25.18 -35.75 19.57
CA GLN A 515 25.00 -35.89 18.12
C GLN A 515 26.30 -35.58 17.34
N ALA A 516 26.99 -34.49 17.67
CA ALA A 516 28.24 -34.13 17.04
C ALA A 516 29.32 -35.21 17.26
N LEU A 517 29.47 -35.73 18.47
CA LEU A 517 30.42 -36.81 18.79
C LEU A 517 30.07 -38.15 18.09
N ALA A 518 28.79 -38.41 17.86
CA ALA A 518 28.37 -39.60 17.13
C ALA A 518 28.62 -39.48 15.60
N ALA A 519 28.54 -38.27 15.05
CA ALA A 519 28.74 -38.00 13.62
C ALA A 519 30.20 -37.98 13.21
N ASP A 520 31.14 -37.67 14.14
CA ASP A 520 32.57 -37.54 13.88
C ASP A 520 33.40 -38.53 14.67
N THR A 521 34.39 -39.14 14.02
CA THR A 521 35.34 -40.10 14.60
C THR A 521 36.77 -39.58 14.81
N VAL A 522 37.03 -38.34 14.40
CA VAL A 522 38.38 -37.72 14.56
C VAL A 522 38.72 -37.57 16.05
N VAL A 523 39.91 -38.03 16.44
CA VAL A 523 40.39 -37.94 17.83
C VAL A 523 41.39 -36.80 17.94
N ASP A 524 40.95 -35.70 18.50
CA ASP A 524 41.77 -34.50 18.75
C ASP A 524 41.41 -33.78 20.05
N ALA A 525 42.03 -32.64 20.31
CA ALA A 525 41.77 -31.82 21.50
C ALA A 525 40.31 -31.30 21.55
N ALA A 526 39.67 -30.97 20.41
CA ALA A 526 38.28 -30.51 20.35
C ALA A 526 37.32 -31.62 20.77
N ARG A 527 37.57 -32.87 20.37
CA ARG A 527 36.80 -34.04 20.80
C ARG A 527 36.97 -34.30 22.31
N GLY A 528 38.19 -34.19 22.81
CA GLY A 528 38.45 -34.28 24.25
C GLY A 528 37.69 -33.24 25.05
N TYR A 529 37.67 -32.01 24.56
CA TYR A 529 36.94 -30.90 25.17
C TYR A 529 35.41 -31.09 25.10
N ALA A 530 34.91 -31.63 24.01
CA ALA A 530 33.49 -31.95 23.84
C ALA A 530 33.04 -33.08 24.80
N LEU A 531 33.85 -34.13 24.95
CA LEU A 531 33.59 -35.21 25.90
C LEU A 531 33.55 -34.69 27.34
N LEU A 532 34.53 -33.86 27.73
CA LEU A 532 34.57 -33.23 29.03
C LEU A 532 33.33 -32.32 29.25
N SER A 533 32.94 -31.56 28.23
CA SER A 533 31.75 -30.71 28.27
C SER A 533 30.46 -31.51 28.46
N THR A 534 30.37 -32.69 27.85
CA THR A 534 29.24 -33.62 28.05
C THR A 534 29.12 -34.08 29.48
N LEU A 535 30.27 -34.42 30.14
CA LEU A 535 30.33 -34.81 31.55
C LEU A 535 29.92 -33.67 32.48
N ILE A 536 30.38 -32.43 32.20
CA ILE A 536 30.04 -31.26 32.99
C ILE A 536 28.52 -30.96 32.87
N CYS A 537 27.96 -30.99 31.66
CA CYS A 537 26.52 -30.82 31.46
C CYS A 537 25.67 -31.93 32.10
N ALA A 538 26.21 -33.17 32.23
CA ALA A 538 25.55 -34.28 32.92
C ALA A 538 25.61 -34.13 34.45
N GLY A 539 26.76 -33.73 35.01
CA GLY A 539 26.95 -33.53 36.46
C GLY A 539 26.07 -32.40 37.01
N HIS A 540 25.90 -31.31 36.28
CA HIS A 540 25.06 -30.17 36.70
C HIS A 540 23.55 -30.44 36.60
N ALA A 541 23.12 -31.41 35.83
CA ALA A 541 21.72 -31.84 35.82
C ALA A 541 21.30 -32.51 37.15
N GLN A 542 22.28 -32.91 37.95
CA GLN A 542 22.10 -33.57 39.28
C GLN A 542 22.42 -32.64 40.46
N THR A 543 23.16 -31.53 40.26
CA THR A 543 23.56 -30.58 41.32
C THR A 543 22.81 -29.25 41.18
N LYS A 544 22.22 -28.79 42.30
CA LYS A 544 21.31 -27.62 42.32
C LYS A 544 21.99 -26.28 42.62
N THR A 545 23.31 -26.17 42.82
CA THR A 545 23.93 -24.91 43.27
C THR A 545 25.21 -24.52 42.52
N HIS A 546 25.35 -23.22 42.30
CA HIS A 546 26.51 -22.57 41.65
C HIS A 546 27.83 -22.77 42.40
N GLU A 547 27.76 -22.96 43.72
CA GLU A 547 28.94 -23.20 44.57
C GLU A 547 29.62 -24.55 44.30
N ASP A 548 28.88 -25.60 43.97
CA ASP A 548 29.45 -26.91 43.66
C ASP A 548 30.25 -26.88 42.34
N PHE A 549 29.86 -26.00 41.41
CA PHE A 549 30.60 -25.81 40.16
C PHE A 549 31.97 -25.17 40.36
N LEU A 550 32.06 -24.13 41.17
CA LEU A 550 33.32 -23.46 41.45
C LEU A 550 34.31 -24.43 42.12
N ARG A 551 33.83 -25.36 42.96
CA ARG A 551 34.66 -26.40 43.57
C ARG A 551 35.20 -27.44 42.58
N ILE A 552 34.42 -27.79 41.54
CA ILE A 552 34.84 -28.68 40.45
C ILE A 552 35.89 -28.00 39.56
N ARG A 553 35.71 -26.69 39.24
CA ARG A 553 36.65 -25.91 38.43
C ARG A 553 38.02 -25.69 39.08
N ILE A 554 38.10 -25.72 40.41
CA ILE A 554 39.36 -25.57 41.17
C ILE A 554 40.11 -26.92 41.27
N ARG A 555 39.44 -28.07 41.03
CA ARG A 555 40.03 -29.41 41.07
C ARG A 555 40.38 -30.03 39.70
N ALA A 556 39.94 -29.44 38.59
CA ALA A 556 40.31 -29.79 37.21
C ALA A 556 41.34 -28.79 36.65
#